data_b292231e12ad5486c62ef207231894ed
#
_entry.id   b292231e12ad5486c62ef207231894ed
#
_cell.length_a   1.000
_cell.length_b   1.000
_cell.length_c   1.000
_cell.angle_alpha   90.00
_cell.angle_beta   90.00
_cell.angle_gamma   90.00
#
_symmetry.space_group_name_H-M   'P 1'
#
loop_
_entity.id
_entity.type
_entity.pdbx_description
1 polymer ?
#
loop_
_entity_poly.entity_id
_entity_poly.type
_entity_poly.pdbx_seq_one_letter_code
_entity_poly.pdbx_strand_id
1 'polypeptide(L)'
;MKFTEFNFKPYIQEALKEINFREATEVQEKLIPIVLAGNDLVGESKTGSGKTHTFLLPIFQTLNEDSQQVEAVITAPSRELATQIYQAARQIASHSEKEIRIVNYVGGTDKSRQIEKLQVKQPHIVIGTPGRIYDLVASGDLAIHKAHTFVVDEADMTLDMGFLSTVDKIASSLPQQLQFLVFSATIPQKLQPFLKKYLSNPVMEQIKTKTVISDTIDNWLVSTKGRDKNEQIYQLTKTLQPYLAMIFVNTKTRADDLHAYLVAQGLKVAKIHGDIPPRERKRIMNQVKNLDFEYIVATDLAARGIDIEGVSHVINDAIPQDLSFFVHRVGRTGRNGLPGVAITLYQPSDDSDIRELEKMGIRFVPKVLKNGVIEDTYDRDRRANREKKQEKLDIEMIGLVKKIKKKIKPGYKKKIKWAVDEKRRKAKRAENRARGRAERKDKRQTF
;
A
#
# COMPACT_ATOMS: atom_id res chain seq x y z
N MET A 1 -5.55 15.52 -19.91
CA MET A 1 -6.89 15.90 -20.42
C MET A 1 -7.62 16.72 -19.34
N LYS A 2 -8.35 17.81 -19.73
CA LYS A 2 -9.16 18.58 -18.79
C LYS A 2 -10.52 17.93 -18.61
N PHE A 3 -11.10 18.00 -17.41
CA PHE A 3 -12.44 17.45 -17.18
C PHE A 3 -13.55 18.10 -18.04
N THR A 4 -13.35 19.34 -18.50
CA THR A 4 -14.27 20.01 -19.42
C THR A 4 -14.38 19.34 -20.79
N GLU A 5 -13.39 18.53 -21.17
CA GLU A 5 -13.36 17.82 -22.46
C GLU A 5 -14.25 16.55 -22.48
N PHE A 6 -14.70 16.06 -21.30
CA PHE A 6 -15.58 14.89 -21.22
C PHE A 6 -17.06 15.21 -21.48
N ASN A 7 -17.42 16.48 -21.60
CA ASN A 7 -18.82 16.94 -21.87
C ASN A 7 -19.83 16.37 -20.85
N PHE A 8 -19.49 16.36 -19.56
CA PHE A 8 -20.41 15.95 -18.50
C PHE A 8 -21.61 16.89 -18.38
N LYS A 9 -22.71 16.38 -17.79
CA LYS A 9 -23.88 17.17 -17.41
C LYS A 9 -23.47 18.41 -16.58
N PRO A 10 -24.20 19.54 -16.69
CA PRO A 10 -23.80 20.79 -16.01
C PRO A 10 -23.52 20.62 -14.51
N TYR A 11 -24.39 19.93 -13.78
CA TYR A 11 -24.25 19.74 -12.36
C TYR A 11 -22.98 18.94 -11.99
N ILE A 12 -22.54 18.00 -12.85
CA ILE A 12 -21.28 17.26 -12.65
C ILE A 12 -20.08 18.20 -12.83
N GLN A 13 -20.14 19.10 -13.83
CA GLN A 13 -19.09 20.09 -14.05
C GLN A 13 -18.98 21.08 -12.89
N GLU A 14 -20.10 21.46 -12.29
CA GLU A 14 -20.12 22.34 -11.10
C GLU A 14 -19.51 21.64 -9.88
N ALA A 15 -19.89 20.38 -9.65
CA ALA A 15 -19.28 19.55 -8.61
C ALA A 15 -17.75 19.43 -8.77
N LEU A 16 -17.26 19.19 -9.99
CA LEU A 16 -15.84 19.10 -10.29
C LEU A 16 -15.09 20.43 -10.03
N LYS A 17 -15.74 21.58 -10.29
CA LYS A 17 -15.17 22.90 -9.97
C LYS A 17 -15.05 23.11 -8.46
N GLU A 18 -16.08 22.76 -7.68
CA GLU A 18 -16.07 22.89 -6.22
C GLU A 18 -14.94 22.08 -5.58
N ILE A 19 -14.72 20.84 -6.05
CA ILE A 19 -13.64 19.99 -5.54
C ILE A 19 -12.27 20.30 -6.15
N ASN A 20 -12.14 21.38 -6.95
CA ASN A 20 -10.90 21.78 -7.64
C ASN A 20 -10.32 20.71 -8.59
N PHE A 21 -11.14 19.86 -9.17
CA PHE A 21 -10.73 18.89 -10.18
C PHE A 21 -10.65 19.58 -11.54
N ARG A 22 -9.45 19.98 -11.94
CA ARG A 22 -9.20 20.67 -13.22
C ARG A 22 -8.74 19.73 -14.31
N GLU A 23 -7.84 18.82 -13.96
CA GLU A 23 -7.20 17.87 -14.86
C GLU A 23 -7.47 16.44 -14.40
N ALA A 24 -7.77 15.59 -15.37
CA ALA A 24 -7.96 14.16 -15.12
C ALA A 24 -6.62 13.49 -14.81
N THR A 25 -6.60 12.57 -13.86
CA THR A 25 -5.46 11.68 -13.64
C THR A 25 -5.34 10.72 -14.84
N GLU A 26 -4.17 10.09 -14.99
CA GLU A 26 -3.95 9.10 -16.06
C GLU A 26 -5.00 7.98 -16.06
N VAL A 27 -5.41 7.53 -14.86
CA VAL A 27 -6.47 6.53 -14.68
C VAL A 27 -7.81 7.05 -15.20
N GLN A 28 -8.17 8.27 -14.84
CA GLN A 28 -9.42 8.90 -15.26
C GLN A 28 -9.45 9.18 -16.76
N GLU A 29 -8.35 9.69 -17.32
CA GLU A 29 -8.23 9.99 -18.74
C GLU A 29 -8.41 8.74 -19.61
N LYS A 30 -7.82 7.60 -19.20
CA LYS A 30 -7.92 6.34 -19.93
C LYS A 30 -9.25 5.62 -19.73
N LEU A 31 -9.76 5.57 -18.50
CA LEU A 31 -10.85 4.68 -18.16
C LEU A 31 -12.24 5.34 -18.26
N ILE A 32 -12.40 6.65 -18.03
CA ILE A 32 -13.69 7.34 -18.14
C ILE A 32 -14.34 7.14 -19.52
N PRO A 33 -13.61 7.29 -20.66
CA PRO A 33 -14.19 7.07 -21.99
C PRO A 33 -14.67 5.64 -22.18
N ILE A 34 -13.95 4.63 -21.65
CA ILE A 34 -14.33 3.22 -21.75
C ILE A 34 -15.63 2.96 -20.99
N VAL A 35 -15.77 3.51 -19.77
CA VAL A 35 -16.98 3.38 -18.96
C VAL A 35 -18.15 4.10 -19.62
N LEU A 36 -17.96 5.31 -20.15
CA LEU A 36 -19.00 6.07 -20.87
C LEU A 36 -19.48 5.37 -22.15
N ALA A 37 -18.61 4.58 -22.79
CA ALA A 37 -18.98 3.77 -23.94
C ALA A 37 -19.79 2.51 -23.58
N GLY A 38 -20.06 2.25 -22.29
CA GLY A 38 -20.85 1.11 -21.82
C GLY A 38 -20.10 -0.22 -21.80
N ASN A 39 -18.76 -0.22 -21.94
CA ASN A 39 -17.97 -1.43 -21.94
C ASN A 39 -17.75 -1.96 -20.51
N ASP A 40 -17.68 -3.28 -20.38
CA ASP A 40 -17.13 -3.92 -19.17
C ASP A 40 -15.65 -3.56 -19.01
N LEU A 41 -15.24 -3.31 -17.78
CA LEU A 41 -13.89 -2.85 -17.49
C LEU A 41 -13.27 -3.60 -16.30
N VAL A 42 -12.01 -4.00 -16.46
CA VAL A 42 -11.11 -4.35 -15.35
C VAL A 42 -9.97 -3.34 -15.33
N GLY A 43 -10.04 -2.41 -14.38
CA GLY A 43 -9.05 -1.36 -14.19
C GLY A 43 -8.06 -1.70 -13.08
N GLU A 44 -6.82 -2.03 -13.44
CA GLU A 44 -5.74 -2.27 -12.49
C GLU A 44 -4.94 -0.98 -12.30
N SER A 45 -5.03 -0.40 -11.10
CA SER A 45 -4.28 0.82 -10.77
C SER A 45 -4.10 0.97 -9.27
N LYS A 46 -3.06 1.71 -8.86
CA LYS A 46 -2.74 1.96 -7.44
C LYS A 46 -3.90 2.60 -6.68
N THR A 47 -3.88 2.42 -5.34
CA THR A 47 -4.73 3.18 -4.43
C THR A 47 -4.37 4.67 -4.51
N GLY A 48 -5.38 5.55 -4.47
CA GLY A 48 -5.17 7.00 -4.57
C GLY A 48 -4.95 7.54 -5.99
N SER A 49 -5.13 6.72 -7.04
CA SER A 49 -4.99 7.13 -8.45
C SER A 49 -6.22 7.85 -9.03
N GLY A 50 -7.31 7.99 -8.25
CA GLY A 50 -8.55 8.64 -8.71
C GLY A 50 -9.64 7.67 -9.17
N LYS A 51 -9.54 6.36 -8.89
CA LYS A 51 -10.51 5.32 -9.28
C LYS A 51 -11.98 5.66 -8.94
N THR A 52 -12.21 6.22 -7.76
CA THR A 52 -13.57 6.53 -7.30
C THR A 52 -14.34 7.44 -8.26
N HIS A 53 -13.72 8.52 -8.71
CA HIS A 53 -14.37 9.42 -9.68
C HIS A 53 -14.37 8.84 -11.09
N THR A 54 -13.50 7.88 -11.41
CA THR A 54 -13.48 7.17 -12.69
C THR A 54 -14.79 6.42 -12.95
N PHE A 55 -15.41 5.84 -11.93
CA PHE A 55 -16.71 5.19 -12.09
C PHE A 55 -17.90 6.08 -11.68
N LEU A 56 -17.76 6.94 -10.68
CA LEU A 56 -18.86 7.81 -10.26
C LEU A 56 -19.30 8.78 -11.35
N LEU A 57 -18.35 9.48 -12.00
CA LEU A 57 -18.69 10.49 -13.01
C LEU A 57 -19.49 9.89 -14.18
N PRO A 58 -19.11 8.76 -14.80
CA PRO A 58 -19.93 8.10 -15.80
C PRO A 58 -21.28 7.60 -15.27
N ILE A 59 -21.36 7.07 -14.06
CA ILE A 59 -22.64 6.65 -13.46
C ILE A 59 -23.59 7.85 -13.36
N PHE A 60 -23.14 8.99 -12.86
CA PHE A 60 -23.96 10.22 -12.81
C PHE A 60 -24.32 10.76 -14.21
N GLN A 61 -23.40 10.61 -15.18
CA GLN A 61 -23.67 11.04 -16.57
C GLN A 61 -24.80 10.24 -17.21
N THR A 62 -24.89 8.94 -16.96
CA THR A 62 -25.91 8.05 -17.55
C THR A 62 -27.15 7.91 -16.70
N LEU A 63 -27.13 8.36 -15.44
CA LEU A 63 -28.24 8.24 -14.49
C LEU A 63 -29.52 8.89 -15.02
N ASN A 64 -30.65 8.18 -14.90
CA ASN A 64 -31.97 8.74 -15.06
C ASN A 64 -32.51 9.24 -13.72
N GLU A 65 -32.50 10.56 -13.52
CA GLU A 65 -32.90 11.20 -12.27
C GLU A 65 -34.41 11.04 -11.95
N ASP A 66 -35.23 10.69 -12.94
CA ASP A 66 -36.69 10.45 -12.78
C ASP A 66 -37.00 8.98 -12.45
N SER A 67 -36.01 8.11 -12.50
CA SER A 67 -36.14 6.69 -12.20
C SER A 67 -36.64 6.45 -10.77
N GLN A 68 -37.45 5.41 -10.59
CA GLN A 68 -37.85 4.92 -9.26
C GLN A 68 -37.14 3.62 -8.88
N GLN A 69 -36.08 3.26 -9.60
CA GLN A 69 -35.39 1.98 -9.50
C GLN A 69 -33.93 2.19 -9.16
N VAL A 70 -33.28 1.11 -8.70
CA VAL A 70 -31.82 1.10 -8.54
C VAL A 70 -31.18 1.01 -9.93
N GLU A 71 -30.30 1.96 -10.24
CA GLU A 71 -29.58 2.01 -11.51
C GLU A 71 -28.11 1.61 -11.38
N ALA A 72 -27.51 1.87 -10.24
CA ALA A 72 -26.13 1.47 -9.98
C ALA A 72 -25.95 0.85 -8.60
N VAL A 73 -25.16 -0.21 -8.54
CA VAL A 73 -24.74 -0.88 -7.30
C VAL A 73 -23.22 -0.86 -7.20
N ILE A 74 -22.69 -0.37 -6.09
CA ILE A 74 -21.25 -0.23 -5.84
C ILE A 74 -20.91 -0.96 -4.57
N THR A 75 -20.06 -1.98 -4.67
CA THR A 75 -19.55 -2.73 -3.52
C THR A 75 -18.14 -2.30 -3.15
N ALA A 76 -17.91 -2.11 -1.86
CA ALA A 76 -16.59 -1.84 -1.28
C ALA A 76 -16.33 -2.80 -0.12
N PRO A 77 -15.11 -3.32 0.05
CA PRO A 77 -14.81 -4.34 1.06
C PRO A 77 -14.88 -3.84 2.50
N SER A 78 -14.75 -2.53 2.72
CA SER A 78 -14.81 -1.94 4.06
C SER A 78 -15.91 -0.88 4.19
N ARG A 79 -16.40 -0.68 5.43
CA ARG A 79 -17.41 0.35 5.75
C ARG A 79 -16.88 1.74 5.49
N GLU A 80 -15.61 1.94 5.78
CA GLU A 80 -14.92 3.20 5.63
C GLU A 80 -14.85 3.59 4.15
N LEU A 81 -14.42 2.67 3.28
CA LEU A 81 -14.35 2.91 1.84
C LEU A 81 -15.75 3.13 1.25
N ALA A 82 -16.74 2.32 1.63
CA ALA A 82 -18.12 2.54 1.23
C ALA A 82 -18.63 3.94 1.64
N THR A 83 -18.25 4.40 2.84
CA THR A 83 -18.63 5.74 3.31
C THR A 83 -17.93 6.85 2.53
N GLN A 84 -16.67 6.66 2.15
CA GLN A 84 -15.93 7.62 1.30
C GLN A 84 -16.55 7.72 -0.10
N ILE A 85 -16.84 6.58 -0.73
CA ILE A 85 -17.50 6.55 -2.02
C ILE A 85 -18.88 7.24 -1.92
N TYR A 86 -19.62 6.97 -0.84
CA TYR A 86 -20.91 7.63 -0.59
C TYR A 86 -20.77 9.14 -0.43
N GLN A 87 -19.77 9.62 0.29
CA GLN A 87 -19.53 11.06 0.45
C GLN A 87 -19.18 11.73 -0.89
N ALA A 88 -18.29 11.12 -1.68
CA ALA A 88 -17.95 11.60 -3.01
C ALA A 88 -19.18 11.62 -3.94
N ALA A 89 -20.00 10.57 -3.92
CA ALA A 89 -21.24 10.53 -4.69
C ALA A 89 -22.25 11.60 -4.24
N ARG A 90 -22.39 11.82 -2.92
CA ARG A 90 -23.22 12.88 -2.35
C ARG A 90 -22.77 14.27 -2.78
N GLN A 91 -21.47 14.50 -2.83
CA GLN A 91 -20.91 15.78 -3.28
C GLN A 91 -21.25 16.07 -4.75
N ILE A 92 -21.21 15.06 -5.62
CA ILE A 92 -21.64 15.24 -7.01
C ILE A 92 -23.15 15.48 -7.07
N ALA A 93 -23.95 14.70 -6.35
CA ALA A 93 -25.42 14.80 -6.35
C ALA A 93 -25.96 16.12 -5.81
N SER A 94 -25.22 16.79 -4.89
CA SER A 94 -25.68 18.05 -4.28
C SER A 94 -25.83 19.21 -5.26
N HIS A 95 -25.26 19.11 -6.46
CA HIS A 95 -25.38 20.10 -7.54
C HIS A 95 -26.47 19.78 -8.52
N SER A 96 -27.14 18.63 -8.39
CA SER A 96 -28.30 18.30 -9.26
C SER A 96 -29.53 19.05 -8.82
N GLU A 97 -30.31 19.58 -9.80
CA GLU A 97 -31.61 20.21 -9.55
C GLU A 97 -32.65 19.19 -9.06
N LYS A 98 -32.53 17.93 -9.51
CA LYS A 98 -33.40 16.83 -9.10
C LYS A 98 -32.79 16.03 -7.95
N GLU A 99 -33.64 15.46 -7.10
CA GLU A 99 -33.20 14.60 -6.01
C GLU A 99 -32.58 13.29 -6.53
N ILE A 100 -31.27 13.14 -6.38
CA ILE A 100 -30.57 11.87 -6.62
C ILE A 100 -30.46 11.10 -5.30
N ARG A 101 -31.20 10.00 -5.19
CA ARG A 101 -31.24 9.16 -3.98
C ARG A 101 -30.05 8.21 -3.93
N ILE A 102 -29.14 8.46 -3.02
CA ILE A 102 -27.96 7.65 -2.80
C ILE A 102 -28.00 7.09 -1.39
N VAL A 103 -27.71 5.81 -1.22
CA VAL A 103 -27.68 5.16 0.09
C VAL A 103 -26.37 4.45 0.35
N ASN A 104 -25.98 4.41 1.65
CA ASN A 104 -24.81 3.68 2.12
C ASN A 104 -25.25 2.52 3.03
N TYR A 105 -25.18 1.30 2.52
CA TYR A 105 -25.54 0.08 3.24
C TYR A 105 -24.31 -0.61 3.80
N VAL A 106 -24.02 -0.33 5.09
CA VAL A 106 -22.89 -0.93 5.80
C VAL A 106 -23.34 -1.63 7.07
N GLY A 107 -22.63 -2.66 7.49
CA GLY A 107 -22.90 -3.36 8.72
C GLY A 107 -22.72 -2.47 9.96
N GLY A 108 -23.38 -2.79 11.07
CA GLY A 108 -23.31 -2.03 12.32
C GLY A 108 -24.20 -0.78 12.35
N THR A 109 -25.05 -0.58 11.35
CA THR A 109 -26.15 0.38 11.33
C THR A 109 -27.49 -0.32 11.50
N ASP A 110 -28.51 0.40 11.92
CA ASP A 110 -29.85 -0.13 12.15
C ASP A 110 -30.47 -0.63 10.83
N LYS A 111 -30.65 -1.97 10.73
CA LYS A 111 -31.20 -2.62 9.55
C LYS A 111 -32.69 -2.31 9.37
N SER A 112 -33.46 -2.23 10.46
CA SER A 112 -34.91 -1.99 10.41
C SER A 112 -35.21 -0.63 9.78
N ARG A 113 -34.50 0.42 10.19
CA ARG A 113 -34.64 1.74 9.60
C ARG A 113 -34.22 1.80 8.13
N GLN A 114 -33.28 0.96 7.70
CA GLN A 114 -32.91 0.87 6.27
C GLN A 114 -34.04 0.24 5.46
N ILE A 115 -34.66 -0.83 5.98
CA ILE A 115 -35.80 -1.51 5.37
C ILE A 115 -37.00 -0.57 5.28
N GLU A 116 -37.39 0.12 6.35
CA GLU A 116 -38.47 1.09 6.36
C GLU A 116 -38.34 2.13 5.23
N LYS A 117 -37.13 2.65 5.04
CA LYS A 117 -36.86 3.61 3.94
C LYS A 117 -36.99 2.99 2.57
N LEU A 118 -36.54 1.73 2.39
CA LEU A 118 -36.63 1.00 1.12
C LEU A 118 -38.08 0.67 0.74
N GLN A 119 -38.95 0.43 1.71
CA GLN A 119 -40.37 0.22 1.48
C GLN A 119 -41.07 1.47 0.96
N VAL A 120 -40.60 2.66 1.30
CA VAL A 120 -41.13 3.92 0.83
C VAL A 120 -40.62 4.25 -0.60
N LYS A 121 -39.29 4.13 -0.82
CA LYS A 121 -38.69 4.49 -2.11
C LYS A 121 -37.33 3.82 -2.30
N GLN A 122 -37.14 3.21 -3.48
CA GLN A 122 -35.85 2.63 -3.83
C GLN A 122 -34.83 3.74 -4.18
N PRO A 123 -33.55 3.56 -3.85
CA PRO A 123 -32.50 4.51 -4.24
C PRO A 123 -32.14 4.38 -5.71
N HIS A 124 -31.51 5.42 -6.30
CA HIS A 124 -30.89 5.35 -7.61
C HIS A 124 -29.53 4.65 -7.54
N ILE A 125 -28.72 4.99 -6.55
CA ILE A 125 -27.36 4.46 -6.36
C ILE A 125 -27.26 3.80 -4.99
N VAL A 126 -26.85 2.54 -5.01
CA VAL A 126 -26.56 1.74 -3.81
C VAL A 126 -25.06 1.64 -3.64
N ILE A 127 -24.56 2.06 -2.50
CA ILE A 127 -23.16 1.92 -2.12
C ILE A 127 -23.11 1.14 -0.82
N GLY A 128 -22.20 0.17 -0.65
CA GLY A 128 -22.12 -0.51 0.62
C GLY A 128 -21.13 -1.67 0.66
N THR A 129 -21.13 -2.33 1.82
CA THR A 129 -20.36 -3.57 1.99
C THR A 129 -21.13 -4.78 1.49
N PRO A 130 -20.46 -5.79 0.89
CA PRO A 130 -21.13 -6.92 0.26
C PRO A 130 -22.14 -7.61 1.16
N GLY A 131 -21.78 -7.89 2.44
CA GLY A 131 -22.67 -8.57 3.37
C GLY A 131 -23.99 -7.83 3.59
N ARG A 132 -23.98 -6.51 3.80
CA ARG A 132 -25.20 -5.74 4.06
C ARG A 132 -26.04 -5.56 2.79
N ILE A 133 -25.43 -5.35 1.63
CA ILE A 133 -26.17 -5.27 0.36
C ILE A 133 -26.86 -6.61 0.11
N TYR A 134 -26.12 -7.73 0.23
CA TYR A 134 -26.70 -9.07 0.05
C TYR A 134 -27.84 -9.37 1.03
N ASP A 135 -27.70 -8.99 2.30
CA ASP A 135 -28.75 -9.18 3.32
C ASP A 135 -30.07 -8.50 2.93
N LEU A 136 -29.99 -7.30 2.32
CA LEU A 136 -31.17 -6.55 1.88
C LEU A 136 -31.73 -7.06 0.53
N VAL A 137 -30.90 -7.56 -0.35
CA VAL A 137 -31.30 -8.21 -1.60
C VAL A 137 -31.99 -9.55 -1.31
N ALA A 138 -31.36 -10.37 -0.45
CA ALA A 138 -31.87 -11.68 -0.10
C ALA A 138 -33.20 -11.64 0.66
N SER A 139 -33.46 -10.58 1.45
CA SER A 139 -34.77 -10.35 2.10
C SER A 139 -35.81 -9.77 1.15
N GLY A 140 -35.46 -9.40 -0.09
CA GLY A 140 -36.37 -8.79 -1.06
C GLY A 140 -36.64 -7.30 -0.84
N ASP A 141 -36.01 -6.68 0.17
CA ASP A 141 -36.22 -5.25 0.48
C ASP A 141 -35.52 -4.33 -0.53
N LEU A 142 -34.37 -4.74 -1.05
CA LEU A 142 -33.57 -3.99 -2.02
C LEU A 142 -33.69 -4.62 -3.41
N ALA A 143 -34.33 -3.91 -4.34
CA ALA A 143 -34.63 -4.38 -5.70
C ALA A 143 -33.54 -3.96 -6.70
N ILE A 144 -32.51 -4.80 -6.89
CA ILE A 144 -31.38 -4.49 -7.79
C ILE A 144 -31.52 -5.06 -9.22
N HIS A 145 -32.59 -5.77 -9.49
CA HIS A 145 -32.82 -6.48 -10.77
C HIS A 145 -33.02 -5.58 -12.00
N LYS A 146 -32.99 -4.27 -11.82
CA LYS A 146 -33.04 -3.25 -12.87
C LYS A 146 -31.79 -2.40 -12.98
N ALA A 147 -30.78 -2.67 -12.16
CA ALA A 147 -29.53 -1.90 -12.19
C ALA A 147 -28.81 -2.07 -13.53
N HIS A 148 -28.24 -1.00 -14.04
CA HIS A 148 -27.49 -0.97 -15.30
C HIS A 148 -25.99 -1.09 -15.10
N THR A 149 -25.49 -0.73 -13.92
CA THR A 149 -24.06 -0.72 -13.61
C THR A 149 -23.80 -1.40 -12.28
N PHE A 150 -22.82 -2.29 -12.27
CA PHE A 150 -22.29 -2.90 -11.05
C PHE A 150 -20.79 -2.63 -10.93
N VAL A 151 -20.39 -2.08 -9.80
CA VAL A 151 -18.99 -1.76 -9.49
C VAL A 151 -18.48 -2.61 -8.33
N VAL A 152 -17.35 -3.26 -8.53
CA VAL A 152 -16.57 -3.91 -7.47
C VAL A 152 -15.28 -3.11 -7.28
N ASP A 153 -15.25 -2.27 -6.26
CA ASP A 153 -14.04 -1.51 -5.92
C ASP A 153 -13.16 -2.28 -4.93
N GLU A 154 -11.83 -2.15 -5.07
CA GLU A 154 -10.81 -2.89 -4.34
C GLU A 154 -11.09 -4.42 -4.35
N ALA A 155 -11.16 -4.99 -5.57
CA ALA A 155 -11.56 -6.40 -5.77
C ALA A 155 -10.57 -7.39 -5.15
N ASP A 156 -9.27 -7.11 -5.15
CA ASP A 156 -8.24 -7.88 -4.45
C ASP A 156 -8.50 -7.92 -2.94
N MET A 157 -8.81 -6.78 -2.35
CA MET A 157 -9.18 -6.69 -0.95
C MET A 157 -10.51 -7.42 -0.65
N THR A 158 -11.49 -7.34 -1.54
CA THR A 158 -12.76 -8.08 -1.44
C THR A 158 -12.51 -9.59 -1.40
N LEU A 159 -11.58 -10.09 -2.21
CA LEU A 159 -11.12 -11.49 -2.21
C LEU A 159 -10.44 -11.85 -0.89
N ASP A 160 -9.47 -11.04 -0.44
CA ASP A 160 -8.68 -11.29 0.78
C ASP A 160 -9.53 -11.31 2.05
N MET A 161 -10.59 -10.49 2.09
CA MET A 161 -11.56 -10.47 3.19
C MET A 161 -12.59 -11.61 3.13
N GLY A 162 -12.53 -12.46 2.11
CA GLY A 162 -13.46 -13.58 1.94
C GLY A 162 -14.85 -13.18 1.45
N PHE A 163 -15.03 -11.95 0.95
CA PHE A 163 -16.34 -11.47 0.48
C PHE A 163 -16.66 -11.80 -0.97
N LEU A 164 -15.73 -12.43 -1.70
CA LEU A 164 -15.94 -12.72 -3.13
C LEU A 164 -17.20 -13.59 -3.36
N SER A 165 -17.46 -14.57 -2.50
CA SER A 165 -18.67 -15.40 -2.59
C SER A 165 -19.96 -14.61 -2.34
N THR A 166 -19.90 -13.58 -1.51
CA THR A 166 -21.06 -12.68 -1.27
C THR A 166 -21.27 -11.74 -2.44
N VAL A 167 -20.19 -11.23 -3.03
CA VAL A 167 -20.25 -10.42 -4.26
C VAL A 167 -20.78 -11.25 -5.43
N ASP A 168 -20.40 -12.54 -5.53
CA ASP A 168 -20.94 -13.47 -6.52
C ASP A 168 -22.46 -13.62 -6.39
N LYS A 169 -22.99 -13.71 -5.17
CA LYS A 169 -24.43 -13.77 -4.91
C LYS A 169 -25.16 -12.47 -5.28
N ILE A 170 -24.55 -11.31 -5.03
CA ILE A 170 -25.10 -10.02 -5.46
C ILE A 170 -25.12 -9.96 -6.99
N ALA A 171 -24.01 -10.29 -7.65
CA ALA A 171 -23.88 -10.27 -9.10
C ALA A 171 -24.88 -11.20 -9.78
N SER A 172 -25.16 -12.38 -9.20
CA SER A 172 -26.17 -13.31 -9.73
C SER A 172 -27.63 -12.81 -9.58
N SER A 173 -27.88 -11.80 -8.77
CA SER A 173 -29.20 -11.17 -8.61
C SER A 173 -29.41 -9.94 -9.52
N LEU A 174 -28.40 -9.57 -10.28
CA LEU A 174 -28.42 -8.46 -11.23
C LEU A 174 -28.87 -8.93 -12.63
N PRO A 175 -29.29 -7.99 -13.53
CA PRO A 175 -29.67 -8.34 -14.89
C PRO A 175 -28.49 -8.93 -15.68
N GLN A 176 -28.79 -9.74 -16.71
CA GLN A 176 -27.76 -10.25 -17.61
C GLN A 176 -27.11 -9.15 -18.47
N GLN A 177 -27.88 -8.15 -18.87
CA GLN A 177 -27.38 -6.98 -19.59
C GLN A 177 -27.03 -5.89 -18.57
N LEU A 178 -25.80 -5.91 -18.11
CA LEU A 178 -25.26 -5.04 -17.07
C LEU A 178 -23.85 -4.63 -17.45
N GLN A 179 -23.51 -3.36 -17.27
CA GLN A 179 -22.11 -2.94 -17.31
C GLN A 179 -21.41 -3.33 -16.02
N PHE A 180 -20.36 -4.13 -16.12
CA PHE A 180 -19.61 -4.63 -14.99
C PHE A 180 -18.23 -3.94 -14.90
N LEU A 181 -17.98 -3.25 -13.79
CA LEU A 181 -16.75 -2.48 -13.57
C LEU A 181 -16.00 -3.04 -12.38
N VAL A 182 -14.77 -3.49 -12.58
CA VAL A 182 -13.90 -4.02 -11.53
C VAL A 182 -12.67 -3.13 -11.40
N PHE A 183 -12.46 -2.58 -10.22
CA PHE A 183 -11.27 -1.79 -9.89
C PHE A 183 -10.46 -2.50 -8.81
N SER A 184 -9.16 -2.60 -9.03
CA SER A 184 -8.26 -3.28 -8.12
C SER A 184 -6.84 -2.72 -8.17
N ALA A 185 -6.06 -2.90 -7.14
CA ALA A 185 -4.63 -2.60 -7.17
C ALA A 185 -3.84 -3.76 -7.81
N THR A 186 -4.34 -4.98 -7.67
CA THR A 186 -3.76 -6.19 -8.25
C THR A 186 -4.86 -7.14 -8.76
N ILE A 187 -4.54 -8.01 -9.72
CA ILE A 187 -5.47 -9.03 -10.24
C ILE A 187 -4.94 -10.44 -9.92
N PRO A 188 -5.16 -10.94 -8.69
CA PRO A 188 -4.72 -12.28 -8.29
C PRO A 188 -5.36 -13.39 -9.15
N GLN A 189 -4.67 -14.51 -9.32
CA GLN A 189 -5.21 -15.65 -10.07
C GLN A 189 -6.57 -16.14 -9.52
N LYS A 190 -6.77 -16.08 -8.20
CA LYS A 190 -8.04 -16.46 -7.55
C LYS A 190 -9.24 -15.59 -7.93
N LEU A 191 -9.01 -14.38 -8.46
CA LEU A 191 -10.07 -13.50 -8.94
C LEU A 191 -10.51 -13.84 -10.37
N GLN A 192 -9.65 -14.47 -11.16
CA GLN A 192 -9.90 -14.80 -12.57
C GLN A 192 -11.20 -15.59 -12.85
N PRO A 193 -11.57 -16.62 -12.04
CA PRO A 193 -12.83 -17.33 -12.26
C PRO A 193 -14.06 -16.43 -12.12
N PHE A 194 -14.05 -15.50 -11.16
CA PHE A 194 -15.11 -14.53 -10.95
C PHE A 194 -15.21 -13.55 -12.14
N LEU A 195 -14.08 -13.01 -12.60
CA LEU A 195 -14.05 -12.11 -13.75
C LEU A 195 -14.61 -12.80 -15.01
N LYS A 196 -14.16 -14.04 -15.29
CA LYS A 196 -14.64 -14.82 -16.46
C LYS A 196 -16.12 -15.19 -16.41
N LYS A 197 -16.71 -15.28 -15.21
CA LYS A 197 -18.12 -15.62 -15.03
C LYS A 197 -19.06 -14.47 -15.42
N TYR A 198 -18.66 -13.25 -15.11
CA TYR A 198 -19.57 -12.09 -15.20
C TYR A 198 -19.23 -11.09 -16.30
N LEU A 199 -17.96 -10.96 -16.66
CA LEU A 199 -17.56 -9.99 -17.65
C LEU A 199 -17.54 -10.62 -19.05
N SER A 200 -18.20 -9.94 -19.98
CA SER A 200 -18.24 -10.33 -21.38
C SER A 200 -17.28 -9.45 -22.18
N ASN A 201 -16.15 -10.03 -22.58
CA ASN A 201 -15.15 -9.34 -23.40
C ASN A 201 -14.65 -8.01 -22.78
N PRO A 202 -14.28 -7.97 -21.48
CA PRO A 202 -13.96 -6.74 -20.79
C PRO A 202 -12.72 -6.07 -21.36
N VAL A 203 -12.70 -4.74 -21.33
CA VAL A 203 -11.47 -3.97 -21.54
C VAL A 203 -10.59 -4.16 -20.30
N MET A 204 -9.40 -4.73 -20.50
CA MET A 204 -8.43 -4.93 -19.44
C MET A 204 -7.38 -3.82 -19.51
N GLU A 205 -7.48 -2.85 -18.61
CA GLU A 205 -6.52 -1.73 -18.57
C GLU A 205 -5.65 -1.79 -17.33
N GLN A 206 -4.37 -1.97 -17.55
CA GLN A 206 -3.36 -1.89 -16.51
C GLN A 206 -2.62 -0.56 -16.61
N ILE A 207 -2.88 0.34 -15.66
CA ILE A 207 -2.17 1.60 -15.57
C ILE A 207 -0.81 1.36 -14.91
N LYS A 208 0.18 1.04 -15.73
CA LYS A 208 1.55 0.79 -15.28
C LYS A 208 2.18 2.10 -14.82
N THR A 209 2.28 2.27 -13.54
CA THR A 209 3.18 3.28 -12.99
C THR A 209 4.60 2.75 -12.96
N LYS A 210 5.60 3.59 -13.25
CA LYS A 210 7.03 3.22 -13.26
C LYS A 210 7.49 2.58 -11.95
N THR A 211 6.79 2.87 -10.86
CA THR A 211 7.09 2.36 -9.51
C THR A 211 5.81 1.84 -8.84
N VAL A 212 5.89 0.75 -8.12
CA VAL A 212 4.76 0.14 -7.38
C VAL A 212 4.30 1.06 -6.24
N ILE A 213 5.21 1.85 -5.69
CA ILE A 213 4.98 2.86 -4.65
C ILE A 213 5.24 4.25 -5.26
N SER A 214 4.61 5.31 -4.75
CA SER A 214 4.86 6.69 -5.20
C SER A 214 6.34 7.06 -5.03
N ASP A 215 6.89 7.75 -6.02
CA ASP A 215 8.28 8.25 -5.97
C ASP A 215 8.47 9.35 -4.89
N THR A 216 7.37 9.88 -4.35
CA THR A 216 7.38 10.85 -3.24
C THR A 216 7.60 10.21 -1.87
N ILE A 217 7.70 8.87 -1.80
CA ILE A 217 7.84 8.13 -0.55
C ILE A 217 9.26 7.59 -0.40
N ASP A 218 9.94 8.03 0.63
CA ASP A 218 11.20 7.46 1.06
C ASP A 218 10.97 6.17 1.85
N ASN A 219 11.51 5.05 1.37
CA ASN A 219 11.38 3.75 2.05
C ASN A 219 12.67 3.43 2.82
N TRP A 220 12.61 3.50 4.13
CA TRP A 220 13.73 3.22 5.02
C TRP A 220 13.65 1.80 5.58
N LEU A 221 14.80 1.14 5.63
CA LEU A 221 14.94 -0.19 6.20
C LEU A 221 15.80 -0.11 7.46
N VAL A 222 15.22 -0.43 8.62
CA VAL A 222 15.88 -0.31 9.92
C VAL A 222 15.99 -1.67 10.59
N SER A 223 17.23 -2.14 10.80
CA SER A 223 17.47 -3.43 11.47
C SER A 223 17.21 -3.34 12.97
N THR A 224 16.43 -4.30 13.49
CA THR A 224 16.20 -4.41 14.94
C THR A 224 17.44 -4.84 15.71
N LYS A 225 18.34 -5.62 15.08
CA LYS A 225 19.57 -6.16 15.72
C LYS A 225 19.33 -6.84 17.07
N GLY A 226 18.17 -7.49 17.23
CA GLY A 226 17.78 -8.12 18.48
C GLY A 226 17.39 -7.17 19.62
N ARG A 227 17.21 -5.88 19.33
CA ARG A 227 16.68 -4.91 20.30
C ARG A 227 15.19 -5.09 20.49
N ASP A 228 14.67 -4.63 21.61
CA ASP A 228 13.23 -4.56 21.85
C ASP A 228 12.55 -3.66 20.81
N LYS A 229 11.51 -4.17 20.16
CA LYS A 229 10.79 -3.45 19.09
C LYS A 229 9.98 -2.30 19.64
N ASN A 230 9.38 -2.42 20.84
CA ASN A 230 8.60 -1.35 21.44
C ASN A 230 9.49 -0.14 21.69
N GLU A 231 10.65 -0.38 22.29
CA GLU A 231 11.63 0.68 22.54
C GLU A 231 12.15 1.29 21.24
N GLN A 232 12.41 0.49 20.21
CA GLN A 232 12.83 1.02 18.90
C GLN A 232 11.77 1.92 18.26
N ILE A 233 10.50 1.49 18.28
CA ILE A 233 9.39 2.28 17.73
C ILE A 233 9.25 3.58 18.54
N TYR A 234 9.30 3.51 19.86
CA TYR A 234 9.25 4.69 20.71
C TYR A 234 10.40 5.67 20.42
N GLN A 235 11.60 5.19 20.25
CA GLN A 235 12.74 6.04 19.89
C GLN A 235 12.58 6.64 18.48
N LEU A 236 12.02 5.90 17.53
CA LEU A 236 11.68 6.43 16.20
C LEU A 236 10.64 7.54 16.30
N THR A 237 9.57 7.37 17.09
CA THR A 237 8.53 8.40 17.25
C THR A 237 9.10 9.68 17.84
N LYS A 238 9.99 9.58 18.81
CA LYS A 238 10.70 10.76 19.40
C LYS A 238 11.60 11.48 18.40
N THR A 239 12.30 10.70 17.58
CA THR A 239 13.28 11.26 16.63
C THR A 239 12.61 11.92 15.43
N LEU A 240 11.52 11.34 14.93
CA LEU A 240 10.85 11.78 13.71
C LEU A 240 9.87 12.94 13.93
N GLN A 241 9.24 13.00 15.10
CA GLN A 241 8.18 13.96 15.44
C GLN A 241 7.14 14.09 14.30
N PRO A 242 6.49 12.98 13.89
CA PRO A 242 5.59 12.98 12.76
C PRO A 242 4.34 13.84 13.04
N TYR A 243 3.80 14.48 12.02
CA TYR A 243 2.51 15.13 12.12
C TYR A 243 1.40 14.12 12.45
N LEU A 244 1.38 13.00 11.73
CA LEU A 244 0.56 11.83 11.99
C LEU A 244 1.30 10.60 11.47
N ALA A 245 1.48 9.58 12.31
CA ALA A 245 2.10 8.33 11.90
C ALA A 245 1.17 7.13 12.03
N MET A 246 1.16 6.27 11.03
CA MET A 246 0.53 4.95 11.10
C MET A 246 1.57 3.87 11.38
N ILE A 247 1.34 3.09 12.44
CA ILE A 247 2.22 1.98 12.84
C ILE A 247 1.49 0.68 12.54
N PHE A 248 1.96 -0.08 11.57
CA PHE A 248 1.37 -1.33 11.16
C PHE A 248 1.97 -2.51 11.90
N VAL A 249 1.09 -3.38 12.40
CA VAL A 249 1.43 -4.62 13.08
C VAL A 249 0.67 -5.80 12.47
N ASN A 250 1.24 -7.01 12.54
CA ASN A 250 0.67 -8.19 11.88
C ASN A 250 -0.48 -8.83 12.67
N THR A 251 -0.58 -8.62 13.99
CA THR A 251 -1.60 -9.26 14.83
C THR A 251 -2.29 -8.28 15.77
N LYS A 252 -3.53 -8.62 16.18
CA LYS A 252 -4.32 -7.84 17.14
C LYS A 252 -3.63 -7.75 18.50
N THR A 253 -3.10 -8.87 19.00
CA THR A 253 -2.36 -8.91 20.26
C THR A 253 -1.16 -7.97 20.21
N ARG A 254 -0.41 -7.98 19.08
CA ARG A 254 0.72 -7.05 18.92
C ARG A 254 0.26 -5.59 18.88
N ALA A 255 -0.93 -5.31 18.34
CA ALA A 255 -1.51 -3.97 18.37
C ALA A 255 -1.83 -3.53 19.79
N ASP A 256 -2.40 -4.42 20.61
CA ASP A 256 -2.71 -4.14 22.01
C ASP A 256 -1.45 -3.88 22.83
N ASP A 257 -0.44 -4.75 22.70
CA ASP A 257 0.83 -4.64 23.43
C ASP A 257 1.58 -3.33 23.08
N LEU A 258 1.72 -3.04 21.79
CA LEU A 258 2.43 -1.82 21.35
C LEU A 258 1.65 -0.55 21.75
N HIS A 259 0.33 -0.55 21.61
CA HIS A 259 -0.51 0.56 22.04
C HIS A 259 -0.34 0.83 23.54
N ALA A 260 -0.47 -0.20 24.37
CA ALA A 260 -0.32 -0.07 25.83
C ALA A 260 1.06 0.49 26.19
N TYR A 261 2.11 -0.01 25.54
CA TYR A 261 3.47 0.47 25.76
C TYR A 261 3.63 1.95 25.39
N LEU A 262 3.18 2.37 24.22
CA LEU A 262 3.34 3.75 23.75
C LEU A 262 2.51 4.74 24.58
N VAL A 263 1.29 4.35 24.99
CA VAL A 263 0.46 5.15 25.92
C VAL A 263 1.15 5.30 27.28
N ALA A 264 1.77 4.23 27.82
CA ALA A 264 2.55 4.29 29.06
C ALA A 264 3.75 5.23 28.96
N GLN A 265 4.29 5.45 27.74
CA GLN A 265 5.33 6.45 27.48
C GLN A 265 4.78 7.87 27.28
N GLY A 266 3.47 8.10 27.47
CA GLY A 266 2.84 9.42 27.38
C GLY A 266 2.46 9.89 25.97
N LEU A 267 2.50 9.00 24.96
CA LEU A 267 2.12 9.35 23.58
C LEU A 267 0.59 9.28 23.40
N LYS A 268 0.06 10.17 22.53
CA LYS A 268 -1.34 10.15 22.10
C LYS A 268 -1.54 9.15 20.97
N VAL A 269 -1.93 7.94 21.30
CA VAL A 269 -2.00 6.81 20.37
C VAL A 269 -3.42 6.29 20.22
N ALA A 270 -3.92 6.21 18.99
CA ALA A 270 -5.14 5.47 18.65
C ALA A 270 -4.79 4.02 18.31
N LYS A 271 -5.74 3.11 18.53
CA LYS A 271 -5.61 1.70 18.15
C LYS A 271 -6.77 1.29 17.25
N ILE A 272 -6.47 0.58 16.14
CA ILE A 272 -7.47 0.12 15.18
C ILE A 272 -7.19 -1.32 14.78
N HIS A 273 -8.05 -2.27 15.20
CA HIS A 273 -8.03 -3.67 14.79
C HIS A 273 -9.45 -4.26 14.70
N GLY A 274 -9.56 -5.50 14.24
CA GLY A 274 -10.85 -6.10 13.88
C GLY A 274 -11.84 -6.27 15.03
N ASP A 275 -11.38 -6.33 16.29
CA ASP A 275 -12.25 -6.55 17.45
C ASP A 275 -12.84 -5.26 18.03
N ILE A 276 -12.44 -4.10 17.49
CA ILE A 276 -13.01 -2.81 17.95
C ILE A 276 -14.46 -2.68 17.46
N PRO A 277 -15.42 -2.45 18.37
CA PRO A 277 -16.82 -2.29 18.00
C PRO A 277 -17.04 -1.15 16.99
N PRO A 278 -18.00 -1.27 16.06
CA PRO A 278 -18.22 -0.29 14.99
C PRO A 278 -18.45 1.15 15.47
N ARG A 279 -19.15 1.32 16.59
CA ARG A 279 -19.42 2.65 17.19
C ARG A 279 -18.13 3.28 17.70
N GLU A 280 -17.32 2.49 18.41
CA GLU A 280 -16.04 2.93 18.95
C GLU A 280 -15.04 3.26 17.83
N ARG A 281 -14.97 2.38 16.82
CA ARG A 281 -14.15 2.62 15.64
C ARG A 281 -14.51 3.93 14.94
N LYS A 282 -15.81 4.21 14.78
CA LYS A 282 -16.26 5.50 14.21
C LYS A 282 -15.81 6.68 15.07
N ARG A 283 -15.89 6.56 16.41
CA ARG A 283 -15.42 7.58 17.35
C ARG A 283 -13.92 7.84 17.19
N ILE A 284 -13.13 6.76 17.21
CA ILE A 284 -11.66 6.84 17.02
C ILE A 284 -11.33 7.52 15.67
N MET A 285 -12.01 7.13 14.59
CA MET A 285 -11.78 7.73 13.27
C MET A 285 -12.10 9.23 13.24
N ASN A 286 -13.16 9.68 13.93
CA ASN A 286 -13.45 11.12 14.04
C ASN A 286 -12.36 11.83 14.85
N GLN A 287 -11.91 11.26 15.94
CA GLN A 287 -10.82 11.82 16.76
C GLN A 287 -9.50 11.89 15.99
N VAL A 288 -9.19 10.87 15.16
CA VAL A 288 -8.03 10.91 14.27
C VAL A 288 -8.13 12.05 13.25
N LYS A 289 -9.31 12.24 12.65
CA LYS A 289 -9.55 13.37 11.71
C LYS A 289 -9.42 14.74 12.39
N ASN A 290 -9.78 14.83 13.66
CA ASN A 290 -9.63 16.04 14.45
C ASN A 290 -8.21 16.23 15.00
N LEU A 291 -7.27 15.32 14.69
CA LEU A 291 -5.88 15.33 15.16
C LEU A 291 -5.73 15.19 16.68
N ASP A 292 -6.69 14.52 17.35
CA ASP A 292 -6.59 14.22 18.77
C ASP A 292 -5.47 13.19 19.07
N PHE A 293 -5.02 12.46 18.04
CA PHE A 293 -3.95 11.48 18.09
C PHE A 293 -2.83 11.82 17.11
N GLU A 294 -1.60 11.56 17.52
CA GLU A 294 -0.40 11.72 16.69
C GLU A 294 0.03 10.38 16.07
N TYR A 295 -0.40 9.27 16.68
CA TYR A 295 -0.02 7.91 16.28
C TYR A 295 -1.23 7.01 16.18
N ILE A 296 -1.23 6.11 15.22
CA ILE A 296 -2.27 5.10 15.02
C ILE A 296 -1.59 3.75 14.92
N VAL A 297 -1.83 2.85 15.86
CA VAL A 297 -1.43 1.44 15.76
C VAL A 297 -2.55 0.65 15.11
N ALA A 298 -2.26 0.01 13.97
CA ALA A 298 -3.29 -0.67 13.19
C ALA A 298 -2.82 -2.02 12.64
N THR A 299 -3.77 -2.98 12.51
CA THR A 299 -3.56 -4.18 11.70
C THR A 299 -3.97 -3.91 10.25
N ASP A 300 -3.40 -4.67 9.30
CA ASP A 300 -3.66 -4.51 7.86
C ASP A 300 -5.14 -4.47 7.52
N LEU A 301 -5.87 -5.49 7.95
CA LEU A 301 -7.27 -5.63 7.64
C LEU A 301 -8.12 -4.45 8.17
N ALA A 302 -7.73 -3.92 9.32
CA ALA A 302 -8.43 -2.82 9.95
C ALA A 302 -8.08 -1.45 9.35
N ALA A 303 -6.88 -1.30 8.83
CA ALA A 303 -6.42 -0.05 8.21
C ALA A 303 -6.78 0.07 6.72
N ARG A 304 -7.20 -1.03 6.10
CA ARG A 304 -7.63 -1.03 4.70
C ARG A 304 -8.92 -0.22 4.51
N GLY A 305 -8.98 0.49 3.41
CA GLY A 305 -10.13 1.35 3.09
C GLY A 305 -10.30 2.56 4.01
N ILE A 306 -9.39 2.79 4.96
CA ILE A 306 -9.39 4.01 5.75
C ILE A 306 -8.60 5.07 4.97
N ASP A 307 -9.26 6.17 4.64
CA ASP A 307 -8.61 7.37 4.14
C ASP A 307 -8.37 8.32 5.31
N ILE A 308 -7.12 8.43 5.68
CA ILE A 308 -6.65 9.38 6.67
C ILE A 308 -5.71 10.33 5.94
N GLU A 309 -6.15 11.56 5.82
CA GLU A 309 -5.31 12.63 5.28
C GLU A 309 -4.22 13.00 6.27
N GLY A 310 -3.09 13.49 5.75
CA GLY A 310 -2.01 14.01 6.59
C GLY A 310 -1.11 12.96 7.23
N VAL A 311 -1.21 11.69 6.84
CA VAL A 311 -0.24 10.67 7.29
C VAL A 311 1.13 10.96 6.68
N SER A 312 2.03 11.49 7.50
CA SER A 312 3.40 11.83 7.10
C SER A 312 4.33 10.63 7.15
N HIS A 313 4.08 9.70 8.07
CA HIS A 313 4.96 8.54 8.31
C HIS A 313 4.16 7.24 8.40
N VAL A 314 4.70 6.20 7.80
CA VAL A 314 4.27 4.81 8.00
C VAL A 314 5.40 4.04 8.66
N ILE A 315 5.13 3.35 9.75
CA ILE A 315 6.09 2.49 10.43
C ILE A 315 5.57 1.06 10.37
N ASN A 316 6.29 0.16 9.72
CA ASN A 316 6.01 -1.27 9.73
C ASN A 316 6.79 -1.92 10.88
N ASP A 317 6.11 -2.34 11.95
CA ASP A 317 6.69 -3.13 13.06
C ASP A 317 7.32 -4.44 12.56
N ALA A 318 6.73 -4.99 11.50
CA ALA A 318 7.22 -6.15 10.78
C ALA A 318 6.72 -6.12 9.32
N ILE A 319 7.40 -6.83 8.44
CA ILE A 319 6.93 -7.09 7.09
C ILE A 319 5.61 -7.88 7.16
N PRO A 320 4.59 -7.54 6.34
CA PRO A 320 3.34 -8.29 6.34
C PRO A 320 3.56 -9.72 5.83
N GLN A 321 2.74 -10.67 6.30
CA GLN A 321 2.81 -12.07 5.84
C GLN A 321 2.51 -12.21 4.34
N ASP A 322 1.54 -11.43 3.86
CA ASP A 322 1.29 -11.28 2.43
C ASP A 322 1.92 -9.97 1.96
N LEU A 323 2.89 -10.07 1.08
CA LEU A 323 3.69 -8.93 0.61
C LEU A 323 2.88 -7.90 -0.18
N SER A 324 1.72 -8.29 -0.73
CA SER A 324 0.81 -7.35 -1.40
C SER A 324 0.32 -6.25 -0.45
N PHE A 325 0.18 -6.55 0.85
CA PHE A 325 -0.20 -5.57 1.86
C PHE A 325 0.86 -4.49 2.10
N PHE A 326 2.12 -4.78 1.79
CA PHE A 326 3.19 -3.80 1.97
C PHE A 326 2.93 -2.51 1.18
N VAL A 327 2.51 -2.65 -0.06
CA VAL A 327 2.18 -1.52 -0.93
C VAL A 327 0.99 -0.71 -0.37
N HIS A 328 -0.03 -1.40 0.13
CA HIS A 328 -1.20 -0.77 0.74
C HIS A 328 -0.88 -0.05 2.06
N ARG A 329 0.07 -0.58 2.86
CA ARG A 329 0.56 0.09 4.07
C ARG A 329 1.31 1.37 3.71
N VAL A 330 2.32 1.26 2.86
CA VAL A 330 3.18 2.37 2.46
C VAL A 330 2.37 3.45 1.73
N GLY A 331 1.41 3.06 0.91
CA GLY A 331 0.50 4.00 0.22
C GLY A 331 -0.47 4.77 1.13
N ARG A 332 -0.35 4.66 2.47
CA ARG A 332 -1.05 5.56 3.40
C ARG A 332 -0.38 6.92 3.52
N THR A 333 0.91 7.01 3.24
CA THR A 333 1.65 8.28 3.16
C THR A 333 1.94 8.66 1.70
N GLY A 334 2.51 9.81 1.47
CA GLY A 334 2.90 10.28 0.11
C GLY A 334 1.72 10.51 -0.84
N ARG A 335 0.54 10.87 -0.32
CA ARG A 335 -0.67 11.13 -1.11
C ARG A 335 -0.72 12.56 -1.63
N ASN A 336 -1.46 12.77 -2.70
CA ASN A 336 -1.68 14.09 -3.31
C ASN A 336 -0.36 14.82 -3.66
N GLY A 337 0.70 14.07 -4.02
CA GLY A 337 2.01 14.62 -4.35
C GLY A 337 2.84 15.08 -3.15
N LEU A 338 2.34 14.90 -1.92
CA LEU A 338 3.08 15.24 -0.72
C LEU A 338 4.20 14.22 -0.44
N PRO A 339 5.33 14.63 0.16
CA PRO A 339 6.37 13.71 0.57
C PRO A 339 5.91 12.82 1.72
N GLY A 340 6.40 11.57 1.76
CA GLY A 340 6.10 10.63 2.81
C GLY A 340 7.32 9.78 3.19
N VAL A 341 7.34 9.26 4.40
CA VAL A 341 8.40 8.36 4.87
C VAL A 341 7.77 7.03 5.32
N ALA A 342 8.26 5.93 4.77
CA ALA A 342 7.91 4.59 5.20
C ALA A 342 9.12 3.91 5.84
N ILE A 343 8.98 3.47 7.08
CA ILE A 343 10.05 2.84 7.85
C ILE A 343 9.67 1.40 8.11
N THR A 344 10.53 0.47 7.72
CA THR A 344 10.29 -0.96 7.95
C THR A 344 11.34 -1.51 8.91
N LEU A 345 10.88 -2.00 10.06
CA LEU A 345 11.71 -2.75 10.98
C LEU A 345 11.89 -4.18 10.45
N TYR A 346 13.13 -4.66 10.43
CA TYR A 346 13.43 -5.99 9.93
C TYR A 346 14.45 -6.75 10.77
N GLN A 347 14.38 -8.05 10.68
CA GLN A 347 15.37 -8.99 11.24
C GLN A 347 16.10 -9.73 10.10
N PRO A 348 17.23 -10.38 10.37
CA PRO A 348 17.93 -11.17 9.35
C PRO A 348 17.07 -12.29 8.71
N SER A 349 16.05 -12.79 9.43
CA SER A 349 15.08 -13.76 8.92
C SER A 349 14.23 -13.24 7.78
N ASP A 350 14.05 -11.92 7.70
CA ASP A 350 13.11 -11.27 6.76
C ASP A 350 13.80 -10.95 5.42
N ASP A 351 15.04 -11.40 5.22
CA ASP A 351 15.84 -11.08 4.03
C ASP A 351 15.20 -11.59 2.72
N SER A 352 14.55 -12.76 2.76
CA SER A 352 13.81 -13.31 1.62
C SER A 352 12.68 -12.40 1.18
N ASP A 353 11.89 -11.93 2.13
CA ASP A 353 10.70 -11.10 1.88
C ASP A 353 11.11 -9.71 1.38
N ILE A 354 12.20 -9.16 1.94
CA ILE A 354 12.77 -7.89 1.46
C ILE A 354 13.22 -8.02 0.00
N ARG A 355 13.88 -9.11 -0.38
CA ARG A 355 14.29 -9.36 -1.78
C ARG A 355 13.12 -9.49 -2.72
N GLU A 356 12.00 -10.09 -2.27
CA GLU A 356 10.79 -10.14 -3.08
C GLU A 356 10.16 -8.76 -3.27
N LEU A 357 10.09 -7.96 -2.21
CA LEU A 357 9.65 -6.56 -2.30
C LEU A 357 10.54 -5.73 -3.25
N GLU A 358 11.85 -5.95 -3.22
CA GLU A 358 12.78 -5.31 -4.16
C GLU A 358 12.56 -5.74 -5.63
N LYS A 359 12.23 -7.02 -5.87
CA LYS A 359 11.84 -7.51 -7.21
C LYS A 359 10.54 -6.87 -7.69
N MET A 360 9.62 -6.53 -6.78
CA MET A 360 8.42 -5.75 -7.12
C MET A 360 8.72 -4.28 -7.45
N GLY A 361 9.97 -3.84 -7.37
CA GLY A 361 10.41 -2.48 -7.69
C GLY A 361 10.49 -1.52 -6.51
N ILE A 362 10.37 -2.02 -5.27
CA ILE A 362 10.50 -1.19 -4.07
C ILE A 362 11.99 -0.96 -3.77
N ARG A 363 12.37 0.30 -3.65
CA ARG A 363 13.75 0.67 -3.30
C ARG A 363 13.83 1.00 -1.83
N PHE A 364 14.70 0.30 -1.11
CA PHE A 364 14.94 0.54 0.31
C PHE A 364 16.24 1.30 0.54
N VAL A 365 16.19 2.28 1.43
CA VAL A 365 17.36 3.00 1.94
C VAL A 365 17.70 2.46 3.32
N PRO A 366 18.85 1.79 3.51
CA PRO A 366 19.23 1.25 4.81
C PRO A 366 19.57 2.37 5.79
N LYS A 367 18.88 2.41 6.92
CA LYS A 367 19.07 3.37 8.01
C LYS A 367 19.38 2.67 9.33
N VAL A 368 19.94 3.38 10.25
CA VAL A 368 20.19 2.92 11.63
C VAL A 368 19.84 4.01 12.63
N LEU A 369 19.11 3.61 13.67
CA LEU A 369 18.86 4.50 14.82
C LEU A 369 19.97 4.34 15.85
N LYS A 370 20.72 5.41 16.13
CA LYS A 370 21.78 5.49 17.13
C LYS A 370 21.64 6.77 17.92
N ASN A 371 21.64 6.63 19.24
CA ASN A 371 21.62 7.79 20.17
C ASN A 371 20.56 8.84 19.84
N GLY A 372 19.35 8.39 19.42
CA GLY A 372 18.25 9.28 19.04
C GLY A 372 18.43 9.98 17.68
N VAL A 373 19.37 9.54 16.84
CA VAL A 373 19.56 10.08 15.48
C VAL A 373 19.43 8.95 14.45
N ILE A 374 18.79 9.24 13.33
CA ILE A 374 18.68 8.32 12.19
C ILE A 374 19.80 8.64 11.21
N GLU A 375 20.72 7.69 11.03
CA GLU A 375 21.88 7.82 10.15
C GLU A 375 21.80 6.81 8.99
N ASP A 376 22.45 7.14 7.89
CA ASP A 376 22.68 6.20 6.82
C ASP A 376 23.57 5.07 7.28
N THR A 377 23.27 3.85 6.84
CA THR A 377 24.10 2.69 7.16
C THR A 377 24.42 1.90 5.90
N TYR A 378 25.30 0.93 6.04
CA TYR A 378 25.67 0.07 4.93
C TYR A 378 24.53 -0.88 4.56
N ASP A 379 24.43 -1.16 3.24
CA ASP A 379 23.55 -2.18 2.72
C ASP A 379 23.69 -3.51 3.50
N ARG A 380 22.57 -4.20 3.73
CA ARG A 380 22.50 -5.50 4.38
C ARG A 380 23.36 -6.55 3.67
N ASP A 381 23.47 -6.46 2.34
CA ASP A 381 24.24 -7.38 1.49
C ASP A 381 25.74 -7.10 1.43
N ARG A 382 26.23 -6.08 2.13
CA ARG A 382 27.67 -5.74 2.14
C ARG A 382 28.58 -6.91 2.44
N ARG A 383 28.16 -7.84 3.32
CA ARG A 383 28.96 -9.03 3.68
C ARG A 383 28.89 -10.12 2.62
N ALA A 384 27.75 -10.26 1.94
CA ALA A 384 27.55 -11.19 0.84
C ALA A 384 28.27 -10.71 -0.42
N ASN A 385 28.16 -9.42 -0.72
CA ASN A 385 28.80 -8.75 -1.86
C ASN A 385 30.28 -8.41 -1.63
N ARG A 386 30.77 -8.65 -0.42
CA ARG A 386 32.22 -8.71 -0.24
C ARG A 386 32.66 -9.94 -1.02
N GLU A 387 33.01 -9.73 -2.31
CA GLU A 387 33.79 -10.70 -3.03
C GLU A 387 34.85 -11.21 -2.06
N LYS A 388 34.81 -12.49 -1.77
CA LYS A 388 36.02 -13.17 -1.33
C LYS A 388 36.98 -12.95 -2.49
N LYS A 389 37.76 -11.89 -2.47
CA LYS A 389 38.99 -11.84 -3.25
C LYS A 389 39.69 -13.11 -2.84
N GLN A 390 39.45 -14.19 -3.57
CA GLN A 390 40.39 -15.30 -3.65
C GLN A 390 41.60 -14.69 -4.33
N GLU A 391 42.39 -13.98 -3.55
CA GLU A 391 43.71 -13.56 -3.97
C GLU A 391 44.42 -14.89 -4.29
N LYS A 392 44.50 -15.18 -5.58
CA LYS A 392 45.25 -16.35 -6.07
C LYS A 392 46.63 -16.23 -5.43
N LEU A 393 46.97 -17.23 -4.60
CA LEU A 393 48.29 -17.30 -4.00
C LEU A 393 49.30 -17.31 -5.15
N ASP A 394 50.23 -16.38 -5.13
CA ASP A 394 51.34 -16.33 -6.06
C ASP A 394 52.09 -17.66 -6.07
N ILE A 395 52.67 -18.04 -7.21
CA ILE A 395 53.37 -19.34 -7.40
C ILE A 395 54.33 -19.61 -6.26
N GLU A 396 55.06 -18.59 -5.80
CA GLU A 396 55.98 -18.70 -4.65
C GLU A 396 55.25 -18.94 -3.31
N MET A 397 54.07 -18.34 -3.12
CA MET A 397 53.28 -18.59 -1.92
C MET A 397 52.71 -20.02 -1.91
N ILE A 398 52.34 -20.56 -3.09
CA ILE A 398 51.92 -21.95 -3.27
C ILE A 398 53.03 -22.89 -2.89
N GLY A 399 54.26 -22.60 -3.32
CA GLY A 399 55.47 -23.37 -2.95
C GLY A 399 55.73 -23.40 -1.43
N LEU A 400 55.60 -22.25 -0.78
CA LEU A 400 55.77 -22.07 0.65
C LEU A 400 54.69 -22.83 1.45
N VAL A 401 53.42 -22.78 1.03
CA VAL A 401 52.31 -23.53 1.63
C VAL A 401 52.53 -25.04 1.48
N LYS A 402 52.98 -25.52 0.30
CA LYS A 402 53.30 -26.93 0.05
C LYS A 402 54.46 -27.40 0.95
N LYS A 403 55.52 -26.57 1.16
CA LYS A 403 56.65 -26.89 2.02
C LYS A 403 56.25 -27.05 3.50
N ILE A 404 55.37 -26.19 4.00
CA ILE A 404 54.87 -26.24 5.38
C ILE A 404 53.90 -27.43 5.55
N LYS A 405 53.06 -27.76 4.54
CA LYS A 405 52.17 -28.93 4.56
C LYS A 405 52.92 -30.27 4.56
N LYS A 406 54.16 -30.37 4.07
CA LYS A 406 54.93 -31.60 4.11
C LYS A 406 55.32 -32.04 5.53
N LYS A 407 55.31 -31.14 6.54
CA LYS A 407 55.58 -31.43 7.96
C LYS A 407 54.41 -30.95 8.81
N ILE A 408 53.36 -31.77 8.92
CA ILE A 408 52.18 -31.43 9.72
C ILE A 408 52.52 -31.53 11.21
N LYS A 409 52.66 -30.38 11.88
CA LYS A 409 52.82 -30.27 13.35
C LYS A 409 51.64 -29.47 13.91
N PRO A 410 51.28 -29.64 15.20
CA PRO A 410 50.27 -28.80 15.85
C PRO A 410 50.51 -27.30 15.54
N GLY A 411 49.46 -26.56 15.16
CA GLY A 411 49.56 -25.13 14.79
C GLY A 411 50.03 -24.81 13.36
N TYR A 412 50.20 -25.81 12.47
CA TYR A 412 50.64 -25.57 11.06
C TYR A 412 49.79 -24.60 10.29
N LYS A 413 48.45 -24.58 10.50
CA LYS A 413 47.53 -23.60 9.87
C LYS A 413 47.86 -22.17 10.27
N LYS A 414 48.22 -21.93 11.54
CA LYS A 414 48.61 -20.61 12.04
C LYS A 414 49.96 -20.17 11.46
N LYS A 415 50.90 -21.11 11.29
CA LYS A 415 52.22 -20.85 10.64
C LYS A 415 52.05 -20.53 9.14
N ILE A 416 51.17 -21.24 8.43
CA ILE A 416 50.87 -20.92 7.01
C ILE A 416 50.30 -19.50 6.90
N LYS A 417 49.32 -19.17 7.72
CA LYS A 417 48.71 -17.83 7.72
C LYS A 417 49.76 -16.75 7.98
N TRP A 418 50.54 -16.92 9.01
CA TRP A 418 51.60 -15.97 9.35
C TRP A 418 52.64 -15.78 8.24
N ALA A 419 53.12 -16.86 7.63
CA ALA A 419 54.09 -16.81 6.56
C ALA A 419 53.55 -16.15 5.28
N VAL A 420 52.29 -16.38 4.94
CA VAL A 420 51.59 -15.72 3.82
C VAL A 420 51.40 -14.23 4.10
N ASP A 421 50.97 -13.86 5.30
CA ASP A 421 50.76 -12.47 5.71
C ASP A 421 52.08 -11.67 5.74
N GLU A 422 53.16 -12.29 6.21
CA GLU A 422 54.49 -11.66 6.22
C GLU A 422 55.01 -11.38 4.80
N LYS A 423 54.85 -12.34 3.88
CA LYS A 423 55.28 -12.17 2.50
C LYS A 423 54.44 -11.08 1.80
N ARG A 424 53.13 -11.02 2.04
CA ARG A 424 52.27 -9.95 1.54
C ARG A 424 52.68 -8.57 2.06
N ARG A 425 53.03 -8.46 3.33
CA ARG A 425 53.55 -7.20 3.91
C ARG A 425 54.85 -6.76 3.25
N LYS A 426 55.75 -7.71 2.97
CA LYS A 426 57.03 -7.42 2.27
C LYS A 426 56.80 -6.97 0.84
N ALA A 427 55.89 -7.65 0.07
CA ALA A 427 55.54 -7.28 -1.28
C ALA A 427 54.91 -5.87 -1.34
N LYS A 428 53.94 -5.56 -0.47
CA LYS A 428 53.32 -4.25 -0.38
C LYS A 428 54.29 -3.14 -0.02
N ARG A 429 55.27 -3.42 0.87
CA ARG A 429 56.33 -2.43 1.17
C ARG A 429 57.27 -2.21 -0.02
N ALA A 430 57.56 -3.25 -0.80
CA ALA A 430 58.38 -3.13 -2.01
C ALA A 430 57.66 -2.32 -3.10
N GLU A 431 56.38 -2.60 -3.31
CA GLU A 431 55.51 -1.86 -4.24
C GLU A 431 55.40 -0.36 -3.90
N ASN A 432 55.14 -0.04 -2.62
CA ASN A 432 55.08 1.34 -2.14
C ASN A 432 56.44 2.06 -2.29
N ARG A 433 57.56 1.37 -2.10
CA ARG A 433 58.90 1.93 -2.33
C ARG A 433 59.14 2.17 -3.81
N ALA A 434 58.73 1.24 -4.70
CA ALA A 434 58.81 1.40 -6.15
C ALA A 434 57.98 2.59 -6.65
N ARG A 435 56.74 2.70 -6.17
CA ARG A 435 55.85 3.82 -6.48
C ARG A 435 56.42 5.15 -6.03
N GLY A 436 56.91 5.25 -4.82
CA GLY A 436 57.55 6.48 -4.32
C GLY A 436 58.84 6.84 -5.06
N ARG A 437 59.60 5.85 -5.64
CA ARG A 437 60.73 6.12 -6.52
C ARG A 437 60.29 6.63 -7.89
N ALA A 438 59.23 6.08 -8.47
CA ALA A 438 58.63 6.52 -9.72
C ALA A 438 58.14 7.97 -9.62
N GLU A 439 57.36 8.29 -8.57
CA GLU A 439 56.86 9.66 -8.34
C GLU A 439 57.98 10.70 -8.14
N ARG A 440 59.12 10.29 -7.53
CA ARG A 440 60.30 11.17 -7.40
C ARG A 440 61.07 11.35 -8.73
N LYS A 441 61.03 10.35 -9.61
CA LYS A 441 61.63 10.41 -10.93
C LYS A 441 60.85 11.31 -11.84
N ASP A 442 59.50 11.21 -11.84
CA ASP A 442 58.61 12.08 -12.60
C ASP A 442 58.73 13.56 -12.18
N LYS A 443 58.81 13.83 -10.87
CA LYS A 443 59.03 15.20 -10.38
C LYS A 443 60.39 15.81 -10.75
N ARG A 444 61.41 14.98 -11.09
CA ARG A 444 62.71 15.47 -11.57
C ARG A 444 62.80 15.68 -13.09
N GLN A 445 61.82 15.19 -13.85
CA GLN A 445 61.74 15.38 -15.29
C GLN A 445 60.82 16.56 -15.69
N THR A 446 60.09 17.11 -14.70
CA THR A 446 59.16 18.24 -14.92
C THR A 446 59.76 19.57 -14.44
N PHE A 447 61.04 19.61 -14.06
CA PHE A 447 61.90 20.80 -13.87
C PHE A 447 63.04 20.74 -14.86
#